data_c54103c57b92965399d95c6ca9bac386
#
_entry.id   c54103c57b92965399d95c6ca9bac386
#
_cell.length_a   1.000
_cell.length_b   1.000
_cell.length_c   1.000
_cell.angle_alpha   90.00
_cell.angle_beta   90.00
_cell.angle_gamma   90.00
#
_symmetry.space_group_name_H-M   'P 1'
#
loop_
_entity.id
_entity.type
_entity.pdbx_description
1 polymer ?
#
loop_
_entity_poly.entity_id
_entity_poly.type
_entity_poly.pdbx_seq_one_letter_code
_entity_poly.pdbx_strand_id
1 'polypeptide(L)'
;MKKVFFILFILISIFSFSQEKRNCGTNERLDHYRQSHPESIAKSNDLEKKMQKWIKQNVNAKTSAITIPVVVHVVYKNNSENISDAQIHTQIDVLNEDFRRLNQDASNTPFDFLPDAADMQIEFCLAKRYLGVPTSGIVRKQTNLPEIPLYSDSIFFTQMGGSSAWNTNRYLNIWVCDIAGNVMGWAQFPNGGNIQTDGIVIDYERFGTIGTVSQSYQKG
;
A
#
# COMPACT_ATOMS: atom_id res chain seq x y z
N MET A 1 -17.80 -26.05 -46.30
CA MET A 1 -17.87 -26.14 -44.82
C MET A 1 -16.50 -26.10 -44.12
N LYS A 2 -15.43 -26.75 -44.59
CA LYS A 2 -14.09 -26.69 -43.96
C LYS A 2 -13.43 -25.31 -43.90
N LYS A 3 -13.66 -24.43 -44.88
CA LYS A 3 -13.09 -23.07 -44.93
C LYS A 3 -13.74 -22.09 -43.94
N VAL A 4 -15.00 -22.25 -43.61
CA VAL A 4 -15.74 -21.41 -42.63
C VAL A 4 -15.29 -21.70 -41.20
N PHE A 5 -14.98 -22.96 -40.89
CA PHE A 5 -14.46 -23.37 -39.58
C PHE A 5 -13.06 -22.78 -39.29
N PHE A 6 -12.23 -22.63 -40.32
CA PHE A 6 -10.87 -22.07 -40.14
C PHE A 6 -10.91 -20.54 -39.86
N ILE A 7 -11.85 -19.82 -40.49
CA ILE A 7 -12.04 -18.37 -40.23
C ILE A 7 -12.62 -18.14 -38.83
N LEU A 8 -13.51 -19.00 -38.36
CA LEU A 8 -14.08 -18.90 -37.00
C LEU A 8 -13.02 -19.15 -35.91
N PHE A 9 -12.05 -20.05 -36.16
CA PHE A 9 -10.94 -20.32 -35.23
C PHE A 9 -9.92 -19.17 -35.15
N ILE A 10 -9.72 -18.44 -36.25
CA ILE A 10 -8.85 -17.24 -36.27
C ILE A 10 -9.51 -16.07 -35.56
N LEU A 11 -10.83 -15.92 -35.57
CA LEU A 11 -11.55 -14.85 -34.88
C LEU A 11 -11.59 -15.05 -33.34
N ILE A 12 -11.48 -16.27 -32.84
CA ILE A 12 -11.46 -16.55 -31.39
C ILE A 12 -10.08 -16.21 -30.77
N SER A 13 -9.01 -16.23 -31.55
CA SER A 13 -7.65 -15.94 -31.04
C SER A 13 -7.35 -14.43 -30.84
N ILE A 14 -8.28 -13.53 -31.15
CA ILE A 14 -8.07 -12.07 -31.01
C ILE A 14 -8.46 -11.54 -29.62
N PHE A 15 -9.14 -12.33 -28.81
CA PHE A 15 -9.47 -11.95 -27.42
C PHE A 15 -8.44 -12.47 -26.40
N SER A 16 -7.16 -12.26 -26.66
CA SER A 16 -6.17 -12.32 -25.59
C SER A 16 -6.31 -11.06 -24.75
N PHE A 17 -7.09 -11.13 -23.68
CA PHE A 17 -7.02 -10.12 -22.62
C PHE A 17 -5.62 -10.20 -22.03
N SER A 18 -4.76 -9.26 -22.43
CA SER A 18 -3.51 -9.03 -21.69
C SER A 18 -3.91 -8.63 -20.27
N GLN A 19 -3.66 -9.47 -19.28
CA GLN A 19 -3.77 -9.05 -17.90
C GLN A 19 -2.78 -7.91 -17.69
N GLU A 20 -3.28 -6.77 -17.25
CA GLU A 20 -2.45 -5.64 -16.88
C GLU A 20 -1.44 -6.11 -15.83
N LYS A 21 -0.15 -5.98 -16.13
CA LYS A 21 0.91 -6.45 -15.22
C LYS A 21 0.88 -5.56 -13.98
N ARG A 22 0.46 -6.12 -12.86
CA ARG A 22 0.52 -5.46 -11.55
C ARG A 22 1.98 -5.23 -11.19
N ASN A 23 2.37 -3.97 -10.98
CA ASN A 23 3.75 -3.61 -10.65
C ASN A 23 3.80 -2.91 -9.29
N CYS A 24 4.46 -3.57 -8.31
CA CYS A 24 4.77 -2.99 -7.01
C CYS A 24 6.23 -2.49 -7.02
N GLY A 25 6.43 -1.20 -6.78
CA GLY A 25 7.75 -0.57 -6.85
C GLY A 25 8.63 -0.74 -5.60
N THR A 26 8.19 -1.50 -4.60
CA THR A 26 8.87 -1.61 -3.30
C THR A 26 10.31 -2.14 -3.43
N ASN A 27 10.51 -3.23 -4.15
CA ASN A 27 11.83 -3.84 -4.31
C ASN A 27 12.76 -2.95 -5.11
N GLU A 28 12.27 -2.36 -6.21
CA GLU A 28 13.06 -1.46 -7.06
C GLU A 28 13.51 -0.21 -6.28
N ARG A 29 12.63 0.39 -5.46
CA ARG A 29 13.03 1.50 -4.57
C ARG A 29 14.03 1.07 -3.51
N LEU A 30 13.86 -0.09 -2.89
CA LEU A 30 14.78 -0.61 -1.90
C LEU A 30 16.17 -0.85 -2.49
N ASP A 31 16.24 -1.45 -3.67
CA ASP A 31 17.51 -1.72 -4.35
C ASP A 31 18.20 -0.41 -4.77
N HIS A 32 17.44 0.57 -5.27
CA HIS A 32 17.96 1.90 -5.57
C HIS A 32 18.52 2.59 -4.31
N TYR A 33 17.80 2.52 -3.18
CA TYR A 33 18.26 3.08 -1.91
C TYR A 33 19.54 2.41 -1.41
N ARG A 34 19.62 1.08 -1.49
CA ARG A 34 20.79 0.29 -1.07
C ARG A 34 22.05 0.58 -1.88
N GLN A 35 21.92 0.97 -3.15
CA GLN A 35 23.07 1.37 -3.98
C GLN A 35 23.81 2.60 -3.41
N SER A 36 23.08 3.56 -2.86
CA SER A 36 23.63 4.77 -2.24
C SER A 36 23.84 4.63 -0.72
N HIS A 37 23.23 3.64 -0.07
CA HIS A 37 23.25 3.42 1.37
C HIS A 37 23.54 1.94 1.70
N PRO A 38 24.72 1.41 1.38
CA PRO A 38 25.03 0.00 1.57
C PRO A 38 24.97 -0.45 3.04
N GLU A 39 25.16 0.46 3.98
CA GLU A 39 25.02 0.21 5.42
C GLU A 39 23.57 -0.20 5.83
N SER A 40 22.57 0.13 5.01
CA SER A 40 21.17 -0.25 5.26
C SER A 40 20.97 -1.76 5.24
N ILE A 41 21.77 -2.49 4.46
CA ILE A 41 21.74 -3.97 4.40
C ILE A 41 22.11 -4.55 5.77
N ALA A 42 23.19 -4.05 6.39
CA ALA A 42 23.60 -4.50 7.71
C ALA A 42 22.55 -4.20 8.78
N LYS A 43 21.91 -3.02 8.74
CA LYS A 43 20.82 -2.62 9.64
C LYS A 43 19.59 -3.53 9.48
N SER A 44 19.20 -3.85 8.26
CA SER A 44 18.09 -4.76 7.98
C SER A 44 18.37 -6.18 8.50
N ASN A 45 19.59 -6.69 8.29
CA ASN A 45 19.99 -7.99 8.79
C ASN A 45 20.05 -8.06 10.33
N ASP A 46 20.45 -6.98 10.99
CA ASP A 46 20.42 -6.90 12.47
C ASP A 46 18.99 -6.88 13.01
N LEU A 47 18.08 -6.14 12.35
CA LEU A 47 16.66 -6.14 12.69
C LEU A 47 16.07 -7.55 12.54
N GLU A 48 16.33 -8.23 11.44
CA GLU A 48 15.86 -9.61 11.20
C GLU A 48 16.33 -10.56 12.31
N LYS A 49 17.60 -10.50 12.71
CA LYS A 49 18.13 -11.31 13.81
C LYS A 49 17.42 -11.03 15.14
N LYS A 50 17.12 -9.75 15.42
CA LYS A 50 16.38 -9.34 16.62
C LYS A 50 14.94 -9.86 16.59
N MET A 51 14.27 -9.78 15.45
CA MET A 51 12.92 -10.31 15.25
C MET A 51 12.89 -11.83 15.46
N GLN A 52 13.80 -12.59 14.85
CA GLN A 52 13.89 -14.03 15.00
C GLN A 52 14.17 -14.46 16.45
N LYS A 53 15.02 -13.70 17.15
CA LYS A 53 15.26 -13.93 18.60
C LYS A 53 13.98 -13.69 19.42
N TRP A 54 13.27 -12.60 19.14
CA TRP A 54 12.03 -12.27 19.84
C TRP A 54 10.95 -13.34 19.61
N ILE A 55 10.75 -13.79 18.35
CA ILE A 55 9.79 -14.84 17.99
C ILE A 55 10.07 -16.11 18.80
N LYS A 56 11.34 -16.57 18.83
CA LYS A 56 11.73 -17.77 19.59
C LYS A 56 11.46 -17.67 21.10
N GLN A 57 11.55 -16.46 21.66
CA GLN A 57 11.33 -16.21 23.08
C GLN A 57 9.84 -16.04 23.44
N ASN A 58 8.97 -15.77 22.45
CA ASN A 58 7.57 -15.39 22.65
C ASN A 58 6.57 -16.31 21.92
N VAL A 59 6.92 -17.57 21.68
CA VAL A 59 6.10 -18.55 20.94
C VAL A 59 4.67 -18.68 21.47
N ASN A 60 4.45 -18.47 22.79
CA ASN A 60 3.14 -18.57 23.45
C ASN A 60 2.58 -17.21 23.89
N ALA A 61 3.12 -16.11 23.39
CA ALA A 61 2.60 -14.79 23.74
C ALA A 61 1.16 -14.65 23.26
N LYS A 62 0.22 -14.48 24.19
CA LYS A 62 -1.15 -14.07 23.83
C LYS A 62 -1.09 -12.59 23.47
N THR A 63 -1.41 -12.27 22.23
CA THR A 63 -1.53 -10.89 21.77
C THR A 63 -2.98 -10.44 21.91
N SER A 64 -3.21 -9.26 22.47
CA SER A 64 -4.46 -8.51 22.27
C SER A 64 -4.38 -7.81 20.90
N ALA A 65 -5.53 -7.51 20.31
CA ALA A 65 -5.57 -6.74 19.07
C ALA A 65 -4.82 -5.42 19.23
N ILE A 66 -3.96 -5.13 18.25
CA ILE A 66 -3.16 -3.90 18.20
C ILE A 66 -3.83 -2.96 17.19
N THR A 67 -4.18 -1.76 17.63
CA THR A 67 -4.73 -0.73 16.74
C THR A 67 -3.62 0.20 16.25
N ILE A 68 -3.45 0.31 14.94
CA ILE A 68 -2.49 1.20 14.27
C ILE A 68 -3.22 2.46 13.79
N PRO A 69 -2.90 3.64 14.32
CA PRO A 69 -3.46 4.90 13.82
C PRO A 69 -2.84 5.24 12.45
N VAL A 70 -3.69 5.48 11.47
CA VAL A 70 -3.32 5.79 10.08
C VAL A 70 -3.55 7.27 9.82
N VAL A 71 -2.64 7.91 9.10
CA VAL A 71 -2.89 9.18 8.45
C VAL A 71 -2.79 9.02 6.94
N VAL A 72 -3.81 9.50 6.23
CA VAL A 72 -3.87 9.45 4.77
C VAL A 72 -3.58 10.84 4.22
N HIS A 73 -2.49 10.97 3.47
CA HIS A 73 -2.08 12.18 2.78
C HIS A 73 -2.56 12.12 1.33
N VAL A 74 -3.67 12.77 1.01
CA VAL A 74 -4.17 12.89 -0.36
C VAL A 74 -3.44 14.06 -1.04
N VAL A 75 -2.47 13.75 -1.89
CA VAL A 75 -1.72 14.74 -2.67
C VAL A 75 -2.24 14.73 -4.09
N TYR A 76 -2.96 15.79 -4.47
CA TYR A 76 -3.76 15.82 -5.70
C TYR A 76 -3.49 17.06 -6.53
N LYS A 77 -3.53 16.92 -7.85
CA LYS A 77 -3.42 18.00 -8.82
C LYS A 77 -4.80 18.43 -9.33
N ASN A 78 -5.67 17.48 -9.57
CA ASN A 78 -7.02 17.67 -10.10
C ASN A 78 -8.08 16.97 -9.21
N ASN A 79 -9.35 17.17 -9.55
CA ASN A 79 -10.47 16.67 -8.74
C ASN A 79 -10.60 15.15 -8.71
N SER A 80 -10.16 14.43 -9.75
CA SER A 80 -10.22 12.96 -9.77
C SER A 80 -9.21 12.33 -8.81
N GLU A 81 -8.05 12.96 -8.63
CA GLU A 81 -7.03 12.53 -7.67
C GLU A 81 -7.40 12.88 -6.22
N ASN A 82 -8.30 13.87 -6.01
CA ASN A 82 -8.78 14.28 -4.69
C ASN A 82 -9.88 13.32 -4.20
N ILE A 83 -9.50 12.08 -3.94
CA ILE A 83 -10.40 11.00 -3.54
C ILE A 83 -11.25 11.37 -2.33
N SER A 84 -12.49 10.87 -2.28
CA SER A 84 -13.43 11.19 -1.20
C SER A 84 -13.04 10.53 0.13
N ASP A 85 -13.52 11.11 1.25
CA ASP A 85 -13.38 10.49 2.57
C ASP A 85 -14.04 9.09 2.61
N ALA A 86 -15.18 8.94 1.92
CA ALA A 86 -15.86 7.64 1.80
C ALA A 86 -14.97 6.59 1.14
N GLN A 87 -14.24 6.94 0.06
CA GLN A 87 -13.28 6.05 -0.58
C GLN A 87 -12.14 5.68 0.38
N ILE A 88 -11.64 6.63 1.16
CA ILE A 88 -10.59 6.37 2.16
C ILE A 88 -11.09 5.40 3.25
N HIS A 89 -12.32 5.57 3.72
CA HIS A 89 -12.90 4.68 4.72
C HIS A 89 -12.99 3.24 4.20
N THR A 90 -13.39 3.03 2.94
CA THR A 90 -13.44 1.66 2.38
C THR A 90 -12.08 0.96 2.37
N GLN A 91 -10.97 1.69 2.21
CA GLN A 91 -9.64 1.08 2.31
C GLN A 91 -9.31 0.66 3.74
N ILE A 92 -9.69 1.47 4.74
CA ILE A 92 -9.48 1.10 6.15
C ILE A 92 -10.33 -0.13 6.50
N ASP A 93 -11.54 -0.23 5.98
CA ASP A 93 -12.42 -1.39 6.18
C ASP A 93 -11.80 -2.65 5.59
N VAL A 94 -11.31 -2.61 4.33
CA VAL A 94 -10.60 -3.74 3.69
C VAL A 94 -9.36 -4.17 4.49
N LEU A 95 -8.53 -3.22 4.93
CA LEU A 95 -7.37 -3.55 5.75
C LEU A 95 -7.77 -4.28 7.03
N ASN A 96 -8.86 -3.85 7.68
CA ASN A 96 -9.35 -4.49 8.89
C ASN A 96 -9.93 -5.89 8.62
N GLU A 97 -10.65 -6.08 7.51
CA GLU A 97 -11.15 -7.39 7.10
C GLU A 97 -10.00 -8.36 6.83
N ASP A 98 -8.99 -7.94 6.07
CA ASP A 98 -7.87 -8.80 5.65
C ASP A 98 -6.94 -9.15 6.82
N PHE A 99 -6.51 -8.16 7.61
CA PHE A 99 -5.60 -8.38 8.73
C PHE A 99 -6.23 -9.12 9.91
N ARG A 100 -7.57 -9.13 9.99
CA ARG A 100 -8.35 -9.93 10.94
C ARG A 100 -8.86 -11.24 10.32
N ARG A 101 -8.53 -11.50 9.05
CA ARG A 101 -9.01 -12.66 8.29
C ARG A 101 -10.54 -12.81 8.30
N LEU A 102 -11.24 -11.69 8.21
CA LEU A 102 -12.71 -11.60 8.13
C LEU A 102 -13.22 -11.43 6.70
N ASN A 103 -12.33 -11.31 5.72
CA ASN A 103 -12.62 -11.18 4.31
C ASN A 103 -13.40 -12.38 3.78
N GLN A 104 -14.35 -12.15 2.86
CA GLN A 104 -15.28 -13.18 2.36
C GLN A 104 -14.57 -14.35 1.69
N ASP A 105 -13.42 -14.14 1.10
CA ASP A 105 -12.62 -15.14 0.41
C ASP A 105 -11.57 -15.84 1.31
N ALA A 106 -11.55 -15.57 2.61
CA ALA A 106 -10.69 -16.28 3.58
C ALA A 106 -10.87 -17.81 3.50
N SER A 107 -12.07 -18.28 3.15
CA SER A 107 -12.37 -19.71 2.90
C SER A 107 -11.71 -20.29 1.65
N ASN A 108 -11.26 -19.43 0.72
CA ASN A 108 -10.60 -19.83 -0.53
C ASN A 108 -9.10 -20.08 -0.35
N THR A 109 -8.58 -19.97 0.88
CA THR A 109 -7.17 -20.25 1.18
C THR A 109 -6.82 -21.68 0.73
N PRO A 110 -5.84 -21.87 -0.18
CA PRO A 110 -5.44 -23.21 -0.61
C PRO A 110 -5.00 -24.09 0.57
N PHE A 111 -5.28 -25.38 0.49
CA PHE A 111 -5.06 -26.34 1.58
C PHE A 111 -3.61 -26.28 2.13
N ASP A 112 -2.63 -26.14 1.26
CA ASP A 112 -1.22 -26.10 1.62
C ASP A 112 -0.83 -24.88 2.49
N PHE A 113 -1.62 -23.78 2.43
CA PHE A 113 -1.41 -22.55 3.19
C PHE A 113 -2.33 -22.40 4.41
N LEU A 114 -3.31 -23.32 4.59
CA LEU A 114 -4.22 -23.26 5.74
C LEU A 114 -3.50 -23.29 7.10
N PRO A 115 -2.42 -24.07 7.30
CA PRO A 115 -1.68 -24.08 8.57
C PRO A 115 -1.01 -22.74 8.92
N ASP A 116 -0.71 -21.92 7.91
CA ASP A 116 -0.02 -20.63 8.07
C ASP A 116 -0.99 -19.45 8.08
N ALA A 117 -2.25 -19.69 7.73
CA ALA A 117 -3.27 -18.67 7.68
C ALA A 117 -3.76 -18.30 9.08
N ALA A 118 -3.60 -17.04 9.48
CA ALA A 118 -3.92 -16.58 10.81
C ALA A 118 -4.64 -15.22 10.83
N ASP A 119 -5.45 -14.98 11.87
CA ASP A 119 -5.85 -13.63 12.29
C ASP A 119 -4.62 -12.94 12.89
N MET A 120 -4.13 -11.87 12.25
CA MET A 120 -2.95 -11.13 12.70
C MET A 120 -3.23 -10.30 13.95
N GLN A 121 -4.49 -10.11 14.34
CA GLN A 121 -4.94 -9.26 15.44
C GLN A 121 -4.43 -7.81 15.33
N ILE A 122 -4.35 -7.32 14.10
CA ILE A 122 -4.00 -5.92 13.80
C ILE A 122 -5.24 -5.25 13.25
N GLU A 123 -5.52 -4.05 13.75
CA GLU A 123 -6.61 -3.19 13.31
C GLU A 123 -6.06 -1.82 12.93
N PHE A 124 -6.68 -1.19 11.96
CA PHE A 124 -6.32 0.14 11.48
C PHE A 124 -7.46 1.11 11.78
N CYS A 125 -7.13 2.32 12.20
CA CYS A 125 -8.11 3.38 12.32
C CYS A 125 -7.51 4.72 11.86
N LEU A 126 -8.31 5.60 11.28
CA LEU A 126 -7.85 6.96 10.99
C LEU A 126 -7.46 7.66 12.30
N ALA A 127 -6.35 8.38 12.27
CA ALA A 127 -5.82 9.09 13.44
C ALA A 127 -6.83 10.15 13.92
N LYS A 128 -7.19 10.11 15.20
CA LYS A 128 -8.18 11.02 15.81
C LYS A 128 -7.55 12.25 16.45
N ARG A 129 -6.22 12.26 16.64
CA ARG A 129 -5.46 13.37 17.25
C ARG A 129 -4.10 13.53 16.56
N TYR A 130 -3.70 14.79 16.40
CA TYR A 130 -2.34 15.15 15.99
C TYR A 130 -1.84 16.27 16.91
N LEU A 131 -0.68 16.09 17.55
CA LEU A 131 -0.12 17.02 18.55
C LEU A 131 -1.13 17.44 19.62
N GLY A 132 -2.02 16.52 20.04
CA GLY A 132 -3.07 16.79 21.03
C GLY A 132 -4.37 17.40 20.48
N VAL A 133 -4.39 17.83 19.22
CA VAL A 133 -5.55 18.43 18.57
C VAL A 133 -6.38 17.35 17.84
N PRO A 134 -7.75 17.41 17.91
CA PRO A 134 -8.62 16.53 17.12
C PRO A 134 -8.37 16.66 15.61
N THR A 135 -8.45 15.54 14.89
CA THR A 135 -8.27 15.46 13.43
C THR A 135 -9.12 14.33 12.85
N SER A 136 -9.38 14.40 11.54
CA SER A 136 -9.96 13.29 10.77
C SER A 136 -8.97 12.20 10.40
N GLY A 137 -7.66 12.43 10.57
CA GLY A 137 -6.62 11.54 10.04
C GLY A 137 -6.41 11.66 8.53
N ILE A 138 -7.05 12.62 7.87
CA ILE A 138 -6.94 12.86 6.43
C ILE A 138 -6.32 14.24 6.21
N VAL A 139 -5.21 14.28 5.49
CA VAL A 139 -4.51 15.50 5.09
C VAL A 139 -4.68 15.68 3.58
N ARG A 140 -5.20 16.82 3.15
CA ARG A 140 -5.37 17.13 1.74
C ARG A 140 -4.39 18.20 1.30
N LYS A 141 -3.59 17.89 0.28
CA LYS A 141 -2.58 18.79 -0.27
C LYS A 141 -2.76 18.92 -1.77
N GLN A 142 -3.24 20.07 -2.23
CA GLN A 142 -3.19 20.38 -3.64
C GLN A 142 -1.74 20.65 -4.08
N THR A 143 -1.35 20.12 -5.22
CA THR A 143 0.00 20.20 -5.76
C THR A 143 0.00 20.59 -7.24
N ASN A 144 1.13 21.10 -7.71
CA ASN A 144 1.43 21.27 -9.13
C ASN A 144 2.42 20.21 -9.63
N LEU A 145 2.76 19.22 -8.79
CA LEU A 145 3.62 18.12 -9.23
C LEU A 145 2.95 17.37 -10.40
N PRO A 146 3.75 16.90 -11.37
CA PRO A 146 3.27 15.90 -12.33
C PRO A 146 3.01 14.57 -11.61
N GLU A 147 2.67 13.53 -12.38
CA GLU A 147 2.72 12.15 -11.88
C GLU A 147 4.00 11.91 -11.08
N ILE A 148 3.91 11.20 -9.96
CA ILE A 148 5.04 10.98 -9.06
C ILE A 148 5.90 9.81 -9.57
N PRO A 149 7.14 10.05 -10.00
CA PRO A 149 8.04 8.97 -10.43
C PRO A 149 8.45 8.08 -9.25
N LEU A 150 8.64 6.79 -9.51
CA LEU A 150 8.99 5.78 -8.51
C LEU A 150 10.17 6.17 -7.62
N TYR A 151 11.19 6.84 -8.15
CA TYR A 151 12.40 7.22 -7.41
C TYR A 151 12.40 8.65 -6.88
N SER A 152 11.28 9.38 -7.02
CA SER A 152 11.14 10.73 -6.49
C SER A 152 10.73 10.71 -5.02
N ASP A 153 11.36 11.55 -4.23
CA ASP A 153 10.99 11.79 -2.83
C ASP A 153 10.10 13.04 -2.65
N SER A 154 9.73 13.71 -3.75
CA SER A 154 8.94 14.96 -3.71
C SER A 154 7.63 14.81 -2.95
N ILE A 155 6.98 13.63 -3.04
CA ILE A 155 5.71 13.32 -2.39
C ILE A 155 5.78 13.45 -0.85
N PHE A 156 6.94 13.22 -0.25
CA PHE A 156 7.15 13.20 1.20
C PHE A 156 7.46 14.59 1.80
N PHE A 157 7.66 15.62 0.99
CA PHE A 157 8.11 16.92 1.47
C PHE A 157 7.21 18.05 1.03
N THR A 158 6.65 18.79 2.00
CA THR A 158 5.74 19.91 1.74
C THR A 158 6.39 21.02 0.90
N GLN A 159 7.68 21.30 1.13
CA GLN A 159 8.46 22.27 0.37
C GLN A 159 8.71 21.85 -1.09
N MET A 160 8.58 20.58 -1.41
CA MET A 160 8.70 20.03 -2.77
C MET A 160 7.34 19.82 -3.44
N GLY A 161 6.23 20.26 -2.81
CA GLY A 161 4.88 20.12 -3.34
C GLY A 161 4.11 18.91 -2.81
N GLY A 162 4.75 18.04 -2.04
CA GLY A 162 4.13 16.88 -1.39
C GLY A 162 3.55 17.20 0.00
N SER A 163 3.44 16.19 0.85
CA SER A 163 2.93 16.28 2.22
C SER A 163 3.85 15.57 3.19
N SER A 164 4.35 16.30 4.19
CA SER A 164 5.32 15.76 5.15
C SER A 164 4.68 14.71 6.07
N ALA A 165 5.43 13.64 6.36
CA ALA A 165 5.01 12.57 7.26
C ALA A 165 4.65 13.10 8.64
N TRP A 166 3.61 12.51 9.26
CA TRP A 166 3.43 12.62 10.70
C TRP A 166 4.41 11.67 11.40
N ASN A 167 4.56 11.82 12.73
CA ASN A 167 5.52 11.05 13.51
C ASN A 167 5.36 9.52 13.25
N THR A 168 6.29 8.94 12.55
CA THR A 168 6.28 7.52 12.10
C THR A 168 6.39 6.51 13.24
N ASN A 169 6.81 6.95 14.44
CA ASN A 169 6.74 6.12 15.65
C ASN A 169 5.31 5.99 16.22
N ARG A 170 4.35 6.74 15.70
CA ARG A 170 2.97 6.80 16.23
C ARG A 170 1.90 6.57 15.16
N TYR A 171 2.21 6.82 13.91
CA TYR A 171 1.25 6.80 12.81
C TYR A 171 1.82 6.05 11.63
N LEU A 172 1.00 5.21 11.02
CA LEU A 172 1.25 4.74 9.66
C LEU A 172 0.87 5.85 8.70
N ASN A 173 1.85 6.37 7.94
CA ASN A 173 1.62 7.36 6.90
C ASN A 173 1.33 6.66 5.58
N ILE A 174 0.22 7.04 4.94
CA ILE A 174 -0.15 6.57 3.61
C ILE A 174 -0.31 7.79 2.70
N TRP A 175 0.46 7.87 1.63
CA TRP A 175 0.30 8.89 0.60
C TRP A 175 -0.49 8.31 -0.56
N VAL A 176 -1.54 9.02 -0.96
CA VAL A 176 -2.37 8.71 -2.13
C VAL A 176 -2.15 9.82 -3.15
N CYS A 177 -1.70 9.45 -4.33
CA CYS A 177 -1.32 10.38 -5.39
C CYS A 177 -1.41 9.71 -6.77
N ASP A 178 -1.17 10.48 -7.82
CA ASP A 178 -0.99 9.99 -9.19
C ASP A 178 0.45 9.52 -9.37
N ILE A 179 0.65 8.22 -9.64
CA ILE A 179 1.98 7.61 -9.78
C ILE A 179 2.31 7.40 -11.25
N ALA A 180 3.52 7.81 -11.66
CA ALA A 180 3.98 7.68 -13.03
C ALA A 180 4.10 6.21 -13.49
N GLY A 181 3.62 5.93 -14.69
CA GLY A 181 3.70 4.63 -15.34
C GLY A 181 2.72 3.61 -14.73
N ASN A 182 3.06 2.32 -14.82
CA ASN A 182 2.18 1.23 -14.36
C ASN A 182 2.52 0.77 -12.92
N VAL A 183 3.07 1.65 -12.08
CA VAL A 183 3.37 1.35 -10.67
C VAL A 183 2.12 1.58 -9.83
N MET A 184 1.67 0.56 -9.12
CA MET A 184 0.49 0.68 -8.24
C MET A 184 0.80 1.36 -6.91
N GLY A 185 2.04 1.26 -6.45
CA GLY A 185 2.49 1.80 -5.19
C GLY A 185 3.80 1.18 -4.73
N TRP A 186 4.29 1.67 -3.61
CA TRP A 186 5.44 1.11 -2.91
C TRP A 186 5.34 1.38 -1.41
N ALA A 187 6.04 0.57 -0.62
CA ALA A 187 6.21 0.76 0.81
C ALA A 187 7.71 0.80 1.16
N GLN A 188 8.04 1.46 2.26
CA GLN A 188 9.39 1.40 2.81
C GLN A 188 9.48 0.26 3.81
N PHE A 189 10.46 -0.64 3.63
CA PHE A 189 10.78 -1.63 4.66
C PHE A 189 11.44 -0.97 5.87
N PRO A 190 11.30 -1.52 7.09
CA PRO A 190 12.03 -1.05 8.24
C PRO A 190 13.54 -0.99 7.97
N ASN A 191 14.16 0.16 8.26
CA ASN A 191 15.56 0.48 7.91
C ASN A 191 15.86 0.51 6.39
N GLY A 192 14.85 0.50 5.54
CA GLY A 192 14.97 0.56 4.07
C GLY A 192 14.97 1.96 3.48
N GLY A 193 15.00 3.02 4.29
CA GLY A 193 14.96 4.41 3.85
C GLY A 193 15.10 5.41 5.00
N ASN A 194 14.85 6.68 4.69
CA ASN A 194 14.82 7.77 5.67
C ASN A 194 13.50 7.67 6.48
N ILE A 195 13.55 8.03 7.77
CA ILE A 195 12.37 8.09 8.63
C ILE A 195 11.30 9.08 8.14
N GLN A 196 11.69 10.11 7.40
CA GLN A 196 10.76 11.08 6.81
C GLN A 196 9.99 10.54 5.61
N THR A 197 10.45 9.43 5.02
CA THR A 197 9.84 8.74 3.87
C THR A 197 9.20 7.41 4.29
N ASP A 198 9.14 7.14 5.60
CA ASP A 198 8.63 5.88 6.14
C ASP A 198 7.09 5.83 6.05
N GLY A 199 6.61 4.87 5.29
CA GLY A 199 5.18 4.66 5.04
C GLY A 199 4.92 3.99 3.69
N ILE A 200 3.71 4.22 3.19
CA ILE A 200 3.18 3.58 1.98
C ILE A 200 2.77 4.68 1.00
N VAL A 201 3.12 4.54 -0.27
CA VAL A 201 2.61 5.38 -1.37
C VAL A 201 1.77 4.50 -2.28
N ILE A 202 0.55 4.91 -2.57
CA ILE A 202 -0.40 4.17 -3.39
C ILE A 202 -1.00 5.09 -4.44
N ASP A 203 -1.16 4.59 -5.64
CA ASP A 203 -1.87 5.25 -6.72
C ASP A 203 -3.34 5.45 -6.36
N TYR A 204 -3.90 6.64 -6.66
CA TYR A 204 -5.26 7.00 -6.27
C TYR A 204 -6.34 6.09 -6.90
N GLU A 205 -6.05 5.49 -8.05
CA GLU A 205 -6.93 4.51 -8.71
C GLU A 205 -6.82 3.10 -8.11
N ARG A 206 -5.97 2.90 -7.13
CA ARG A 206 -5.70 1.60 -6.47
C ARG A 206 -6.03 1.62 -4.98
N PHE A 207 -6.62 2.71 -4.48
CA PHE A 207 -6.89 2.92 -3.07
C PHE A 207 -8.40 2.94 -2.78
N GLY A 208 -8.88 1.98 -1.99
CA GLY A 208 -10.30 1.82 -1.66
C GLY A 208 -11.06 0.89 -2.60
N THR A 209 -12.39 0.83 -2.44
CA THR A 209 -13.28 -0.05 -3.21
C THR A 209 -14.37 0.70 -3.99
N ILE A 210 -14.46 2.01 -3.83
CA ILE A 210 -15.45 2.89 -4.48
C ILE A 210 -14.78 4.14 -5.03
N GLY A 211 -15.54 4.98 -5.71
CA GLY A 211 -15.09 6.30 -6.20
C GLY A 211 -14.24 6.17 -7.47
N THR A 212 -13.02 6.72 -7.45
CA THR A 212 -12.11 6.75 -8.61
C THR A 212 -11.31 5.46 -8.78
N VAL A 213 -11.49 4.49 -7.90
CA VAL A 213 -10.81 3.20 -7.98
C VAL A 213 -11.14 2.50 -9.29
N SER A 214 -10.11 2.01 -9.99
CA SER A 214 -10.27 1.22 -11.20
C SER A 214 -11.03 -0.08 -10.93
N GLN A 215 -11.97 -0.46 -11.80
CA GLN A 215 -12.82 -1.65 -11.63
C GLN A 215 -12.05 -2.95 -11.37
N SER A 216 -10.83 -3.06 -11.90
CA SER A 216 -9.96 -4.22 -11.69
C SER A 216 -9.45 -4.35 -10.25
N TYR A 217 -9.57 -3.30 -9.43
CA TYR A 217 -9.01 -3.20 -8.08
C TYR A 217 -10.04 -2.92 -6.98
N GLN A 218 -11.34 -2.95 -7.32
CA GLN A 218 -12.44 -2.65 -6.37
C GLN A 218 -12.58 -3.64 -5.20
N LYS A 219 -11.72 -4.63 -5.10
CA LYS A 219 -11.72 -5.59 -3.98
C LYS A 219 -10.62 -5.34 -2.94
N GLY A 220 -9.93 -4.20 -3.04
CA GLY A 220 -8.81 -3.87 -2.18
C GLY A 220 -7.47 -4.35 -2.71
#